data_ae47c8b2a1c01a7f4178e579af00698a
#
_entry.id   ae47c8b2a1c01a7f4178e579af00698a
#
_cell.length_a   1.000
_cell.length_b   1.000
_cell.length_c   1.000
_cell.angle_alpha   90.00
_cell.angle_beta   90.00
_cell.angle_gamma   90.00
#
_symmetry.space_group_name_H-M   'P 1'
#
loop_
_entity.id
_entity.type
_entity.pdbx_description
1 polymer ?
#
loop_
_entity_poly.entity_id
_entity_poly.type
_entity_poly.pdbx_seq_one_letter_code
_entity_poly.pdbx_strand_id
1 'polypeptide(L)'
;MMTKEWMAQISNPEQWKTWFNMVPQPQGNPIAGILQDAGASIKPEAIEQLKNAYVAKLTGLWTDFMAGKTPELKDRRFAAPAWHASPLSAFNAAAYLLNAEFLSAMADAVEATPHQKQKIAFAVQQIVDAMSPANFLATNPDAQQTLIETKGESLAKGLSNMLADMQKGRISQSDESAFEVGRNVATTPGTVVFENALFQLIQYTPATATVHQRPLLMVPPCINKFYILDLQPENSLVRYAVEQGNTVFLMSWRNPDMSMQHLTWDDYVEQGVIEAIRVVQDISGQDKLNMFGFGVGGTIVSTALC
;
A
#
# COMPACT_ATOMS: atom_id res chain seq x y z
N MET A 1 27.41 -29.79 -8.36
CA MET A 1 27.00 -31.20 -8.11
C MET A 1 26.86 -31.40 -6.62
N MET A 2 25.64 -31.57 -6.10
CA MET A 2 25.42 -31.89 -4.70
C MET A 2 25.92 -33.30 -4.40
N THR A 3 26.68 -33.46 -3.31
CA THR A 3 27.26 -34.76 -2.94
C THR A 3 26.18 -35.69 -2.40
N LYS A 4 26.34 -37.04 -2.60
CA LYS A 4 25.41 -38.04 -2.05
C LYS A 4 25.24 -37.94 -0.52
N GLU A 5 26.24 -37.46 0.16
CA GLU A 5 26.23 -37.20 1.62
C GLU A 5 25.30 -36.06 2.02
N TRP A 6 25.26 -34.99 1.22
CA TRP A 6 24.35 -33.86 1.45
C TRP A 6 22.89 -34.30 1.22
N MET A 7 22.61 -35.12 0.23
CA MET A 7 21.28 -35.70 0.00
C MET A 7 20.85 -36.68 1.11
N ALA A 8 21.76 -37.46 1.69
CA ALA A 8 21.46 -38.34 2.80
C ALA A 8 21.18 -37.57 4.10
N GLN A 9 21.81 -36.42 4.31
CA GLN A 9 21.53 -35.53 5.44
C GLN A 9 20.16 -34.88 5.32
N ILE A 10 19.75 -34.44 4.14
CA ILE A 10 18.44 -33.80 3.90
C ILE A 10 17.29 -34.83 3.97
N SER A 11 17.52 -36.11 3.71
CA SER A 11 16.49 -37.15 3.76
C SER A 11 16.22 -37.73 5.17
N ASN A 12 16.92 -37.24 6.20
CA ASN A 12 16.71 -37.70 7.58
C ASN A 12 15.65 -36.85 8.32
N PRO A 13 14.45 -37.41 8.63
CA PRO A 13 13.38 -36.68 9.32
C PRO A 13 13.76 -36.08 10.67
N GLU A 14 14.73 -36.69 11.40
CA GLU A 14 15.19 -36.20 12.69
C GLU A 14 16.06 -34.94 12.54
N GLN A 15 16.80 -34.79 11.44
CA GLN A 15 17.58 -33.58 11.17
C GLN A 15 16.65 -32.41 10.79
N TRP A 16 15.50 -32.66 10.17
CA TRP A 16 14.49 -31.63 9.93
C TRP A 16 13.92 -31.07 11.21
N LYS A 17 13.67 -31.89 12.24
CA LYS A 17 13.27 -31.43 13.57
C LYS A 17 14.33 -30.53 14.18
N THR A 18 15.61 -30.88 14.03
CA THR A 18 16.71 -30.06 14.52
C THR A 18 16.82 -28.75 13.74
N TRP A 19 16.65 -28.75 12.44
CA TRP A 19 16.68 -27.55 11.61
C TRP A 19 15.49 -26.64 11.88
N PHE A 20 14.27 -27.18 12.00
CA PHE A 20 13.08 -26.42 12.43
C PHE A 20 13.25 -25.82 13.84
N ASN A 21 14.02 -26.44 14.72
CA ASN A 21 14.32 -25.91 16.03
C ASN A 21 15.48 -24.88 16.03
N MET A 22 16.32 -24.87 14.99
CA MET A 22 17.39 -23.86 14.78
C MET A 22 16.92 -22.58 14.10
N VAL A 23 15.81 -22.62 13.34
CA VAL A 23 15.15 -21.39 12.87
C VAL A 23 14.68 -20.66 14.13
N PRO A 24 15.06 -19.39 14.38
CA PRO A 24 14.57 -18.65 15.52
C PRO A 24 13.05 -18.73 15.54
N GLN A 25 12.52 -19.59 16.40
CA GLN A 25 11.08 -19.60 16.65
C GLN A 25 10.81 -18.22 17.27
N PRO A 26 9.96 -17.37 16.66
CA PRO A 26 9.49 -16.20 17.38
C PRO A 26 9.00 -16.69 18.73
N GLN A 27 9.50 -16.11 19.83
CA GLN A 27 9.15 -16.53 21.17
C GLN A 27 7.61 -16.48 21.30
N GLY A 28 6.98 -17.67 21.29
CA GLY A 28 5.55 -17.85 21.21
C GLY A 28 5.07 -18.16 19.77
N ASN A 29 4.15 -19.07 19.63
CA ASN A 29 3.41 -19.28 18.37
C ASN A 29 2.65 -17.98 18.08
N PRO A 30 2.94 -17.24 16.99
CA PRO A 30 2.29 -15.96 16.72
C PRO A 30 0.76 -16.10 16.61
N ILE A 31 0.27 -17.27 16.18
CA ILE A 31 -1.16 -17.55 16.14
C ILE A 31 -1.70 -17.82 17.54
N ALA A 32 -0.95 -18.51 18.42
CA ALA A 32 -1.38 -18.72 19.79
C ALA A 32 -1.57 -17.41 20.55
N GLY A 33 -0.67 -16.42 20.35
CA GLY A 33 -0.85 -15.07 20.89
C GLY A 33 -2.12 -14.39 20.36
N ILE A 34 -2.34 -14.43 19.06
CA ILE A 34 -3.55 -13.86 18.42
C ILE A 34 -4.82 -14.52 18.95
N LEU A 35 -4.84 -15.85 19.13
CA LEU A 35 -5.99 -16.59 19.66
C LEU A 35 -6.22 -16.26 21.13
N GLN A 36 -5.16 -16.14 21.93
CA GLN A 36 -5.24 -15.79 23.35
C GLN A 36 -5.77 -14.36 23.53
N ASP A 37 -5.27 -13.41 22.78
CA ASP A 37 -5.72 -12.00 22.81
C ASP A 37 -7.18 -11.86 22.36
N ALA A 38 -7.62 -12.71 21.43
CA ALA A 38 -8.99 -12.75 20.97
C ALA A 38 -9.94 -13.52 21.88
N GLY A 39 -9.45 -14.23 22.91
CA GLY A 39 -10.23 -15.14 23.74
C GLY A 39 -10.86 -16.28 22.95
N ALA A 40 -10.18 -16.73 21.89
CA ALA A 40 -10.68 -17.68 20.91
C ALA A 40 -9.98 -19.03 21.04
N SER A 41 -10.66 -20.11 20.63
CA SER A 41 -10.14 -21.47 20.66
C SER A 41 -10.43 -22.20 19.35
N ILE A 42 -9.72 -23.30 19.12
CA ILE A 42 -9.99 -24.23 18.02
C ILE A 42 -10.22 -25.61 18.62
N LYS A 43 -11.22 -26.34 18.12
CA LYS A 43 -11.48 -27.72 18.57
C LYS A 43 -10.25 -28.59 18.30
N PRO A 44 -9.83 -29.44 19.27
CA PRO A 44 -8.70 -30.35 19.09
C PRO A 44 -8.83 -31.25 17.87
N GLU A 45 -10.04 -31.73 17.58
CA GLU A 45 -10.33 -32.60 16.42
C GLU A 45 -10.10 -31.87 15.10
N ALA A 46 -10.46 -30.57 15.02
CA ALA A 46 -10.24 -29.77 13.85
C ALA A 46 -8.74 -29.52 13.62
N ILE A 47 -7.98 -29.26 14.69
CA ILE A 47 -6.51 -29.12 14.64
C ILE A 47 -5.87 -30.40 14.10
N GLU A 48 -6.32 -31.57 14.60
CA GLU A 48 -5.76 -32.85 14.17
C GLU A 48 -6.05 -33.15 12.71
N GLN A 49 -7.30 -32.91 12.26
CA GLN A 49 -7.67 -33.05 10.85
C GLN A 49 -6.84 -32.14 9.94
N LEU A 50 -6.67 -30.86 10.29
CA LEU A 50 -5.88 -29.92 9.53
C LEU A 50 -4.40 -30.31 9.48
N LYS A 51 -3.82 -30.75 10.60
CA LYS A 51 -2.46 -31.26 10.66
C LYS A 51 -2.26 -32.48 9.77
N ASN A 52 -3.17 -33.44 9.83
CA ASN A 52 -3.09 -34.66 9.02
C ASN A 52 -3.19 -34.35 7.52
N ALA A 53 -4.09 -33.44 7.12
CA ALA A 53 -4.20 -32.99 5.73
C ALA A 53 -2.94 -32.25 5.28
N TYR A 54 -2.39 -31.38 6.12
CA TYR A 54 -1.14 -30.65 5.85
C TYR A 54 0.05 -31.62 5.67
N VAL A 55 0.23 -32.57 6.59
CA VAL A 55 1.32 -33.55 6.53
C VAL A 55 1.21 -34.40 5.26
N ALA A 56 0.02 -34.85 4.89
CA ALA A 56 -0.21 -35.60 3.66
C ALA A 56 0.17 -34.82 2.41
N LYS A 57 -0.27 -33.55 2.31
CA LYS A 57 0.09 -32.66 1.19
C LYS A 57 1.59 -32.35 1.14
N LEU A 58 2.22 -32.10 2.30
CA LEU A 58 3.66 -31.83 2.38
C LEU A 58 4.49 -33.05 1.97
N THR A 59 4.08 -34.24 2.41
CA THR A 59 4.72 -35.51 2.02
C THR A 59 4.58 -35.73 0.51
N GLY A 60 3.41 -35.46 -0.08
CA GLY A 60 3.18 -35.54 -1.51
C GLY A 60 4.08 -34.58 -2.27
N LEU A 61 4.13 -33.30 -1.86
CA LEU A 61 4.97 -32.27 -2.45
C LEU A 61 6.47 -32.66 -2.40
N TRP A 62 6.91 -33.21 -1.26
CA TRP A 62 8.27 -33.69 -1.09
C TRP A 62 8.59 -34.87 -2.01
N THR A 63 7.67 -35.86 -2.09
CA THR A 63 7.82 -37.04 -2.94
C THR A 63 7.94 -36.64 -4.41
N ASP A 64 7.10 -35.71 -4.86
CA ASP A 64 7.14 -35.20 -6.23
C ASP A 64 8.45 -34.44 -6.51
N PHE A 65 8.92 -33.62 -5.57
CA PHE A 65 10.21 -32.96 -5.69
C PHE A 65 11.37 -33.95 -5.80
N MET A 66 11.41 -34.99 -4.98
CA MET A 66 12.43 -36.03 -5.03
C MET A 66 12.36 -36.85 -6.32
N ALA A 67 11.18 -36.97 -6.94
CA ALA A 67 10.99 -37.57 -8.26
C ALA A 67 11.32 -36.64 -9.44
N GLY A 68 11.83 -35.43 -9.16
CA GLY A 68 12.18 -34.42 -10.16
C GLY A 68 11.01 -33.71 -10.83
N LYS A 69 9.80 -33.81 -10.22
CA LYS A 69 8.62 -33.09 -10.69
C LYS A 69 8.64 -31.63 -10.17
N THR A 70 8.31 -30.70 -11.04
CA THR A 70 8.17 -29.29 -10.65
C THR A 70 6.70 -29.00 -10.33
N PRO A 71 6.37 -28.45 -9.15
CA PRO A 71 5.01 -28.10 -8.80
C PRO A 71 4.47 -26.96 -9.68
N GLU A 72 3.18 -27.01 -10.02
CA GLU A 72 2.49 -25.93 -10.71
C GLU A 72 2.23 -24.77 -9.72
N LEU A 73 2.72 -23.58 -10.03
CA LEU A 73 2.51 -22.37 -9.23
C LEU A 73 1.48 -21.47 -9.94
N LYS A 74 0.29 -21.31 -9.35
CA LYS A 74 -0.79 -20.45 -9.88
C LYS A 74 -0.84 -19.07 -9.23
N ASP A 75 -0.13 -18.88 -8.13
CA ASP A 75 -0.12 -17.61 -7.42
C ASP A 75 0.73 -16.58 -8.18
N ARG A 76 0.16 -15.39 -8.41
CA ARG A 76 0.82 -14.33 -9.17
C ARG A 76 2.11 -13.82 -8.54
N ARG A 77 2.33 -14.01 -7.24
CA ARG A 77 3.58 -13.66 -6.55
C ARG A 77 4.77 -14.46 -7.08
N PHE A 78 4.50 -15.65 -7.65
CA PHE A 78 5.48 -16.56 -8.19
C PHE A 78 5.34 -16.75 -9.71
N ALA A 79 4.73 -15.78 -10.40
CA ALA A 79 4.52 -15.86 -11.86
C ALA A 79 5.78 -15.62 -12.69
N ALA A 80 6.81 -14.99 -12.11
CA ALA A 80 8.05 -14.71 -12.83
C ALA A 80 8.78 -16.02 -13.23
N PRO A 81 9.40 -16.08 -14.45
CA PRO A 81 10.02 -17.29 -14.98
C PRO A 81 11.07 -17.91 -14.05
N ALA A 82 11.81 -17.11 -13.28
CA ALA A 82 12.85 -17.59 -12.38
C ALA A 82 12.32 -18.54 -11.29
N TRP A 83 11.08 -18.40 -10.86
CA TRP A 83 10.46 -19.31 -9.90
C TRP A 83 10.24 -20.72 -10.48
N HIS A 84 10.03 -20.83 -11.78
CA HIS A 84 9.79 -22.09 -12.49
C HIS A 84 11.08 -22.71 -13.04
N ALA A 85 12.13 -21.91 -13.24
CA ALA A 85 13.39 -22.36 -13.79
C ALA A 85 14.21 -23.23 -12.81
N SER A 86 14.02 -23.05 -11.51
CA SER A 86 14.69 -23.81 -10.45
C SER A 86 13.70 -24.72 -9.72
N PRO A 87 13.87 -26.05 -9.73
CA PRO A 87 13.04 -26.98 -8.96
C PRO A 87 12.99 -26.62 -7.46
N LEU A 88 14.11 -26.14 -6.90
CA LEU A 88 14.18 -25.71 -5.50
C LEU A 88 13.34 -24.45 -5.24
N SER A 89 13.38 -23.46 -6.14
CA SER A 89 12.58 -22.26 -6.01
C SER A 89 11.09 -22.57 -6.12
N ALA A 90 10.70 -23.42 -7.08
CA ALA A 90 9.33 -23.87 -7.25
C ALA A 90 8.83 -24.66 -6.03
N PHE A 91 9.68 -25.56 -5.49
CA PHE A 91 9.35 -26.28 -4.25
C PHE A 91 9.16 -25.33 -3.06
N ASN A 92 10.04 -24.36 -2.89
CA ASN A 92 9.98 -23.39 -1.80
C ASN A 92 8.69 -22.54 -1.87
N ALA A 93 8.34 -22.08 -3.08
CA ALA A 93 7.07 -21.37 -3.30
C ALA A 93 5.85 -22.27 -3.01
N ALA A 94 5.85 -23.52 -3.46
CA ALA A 94 4.76 -24.46 -3.21
C ALA A 94 4.63 -24.82 -1.73
N ALA A 95 5.74 -25.03 -1.02
CA ALA A 95 5.74 -25.28 0.42
C ALA A 95 5.21 -24.06 1.21
N TYR A 96 5.58 -22.85 0.80
CA TYR A 96 5.03 -21.63 1.37
C TYR A 96 3.52 -21.53 1.14
N LEU A 97 3.04 -21.79 -0.08
CA LEU A 97 1.59 -21.76 -0.37
C LEU A 97 0.81 -22.80 0.45
N LEU A 98 1.39 -23.98 0.65
CA LEU A 98 0.81 -25.01 1.52
C LEU A 98 0.75 -24.55 2.98
N ASN A 99 1.80 -23.89 3.49
CA ASN A 99 1.79 -23.29 4.81
C ASN A 99 0.72 -22.19 4.94
N ALA A 100 0.60 -21.34 3.93
CA ALA A 100 -0.40 -20.27 3.87
C ALA A 100 -1.82 -20.84 3.89
N GLU A 101 -2.09 -21.91 3.13
CA GLU A 101 -3.36 -22.64 3.15
C GLU A 101 -3.66 -23.20 4.54
N PHE A 102 -2.67 -23.84 5.18
CA PHE A 102 -2.83 -24.41 6.52
C PHE A 102 -3.14 -23.32 7.57
N LEU A 103 -2.40 -22.21 7.55
CA LEU A 103 -2.62 -21.11 8.50
C LEU A 103 -3.99 -20.45 8.30
N SER A 104 -4.41 -20.26 7.05
CA SER A 104 -5.75 -19.75 6.73
C SER A 104 -6.85 -20.70 7.21
N ALA A 105 -6.70 -22.00 6.96
CA ALA A 105 -7.64 -23.00 7.43
C ALA A 105 -7.71 -23.08 8.96
N MET A 106 -6.59 -22.88 9.66
CA MET A 106 -6.57 -22.75 11.12
C MET A 106 -7.36 -21.53 11.59
N ALA A 107 -7.21 -20.37 10.92
CA ALA A 107 -7.98 -19.16 11.23
C ALA A 107 -9.50 -19.37 11.01
N ASP A 108 -9.89 -20.06 9.95
CA ASP A 108 -11.28 -20.36 9.65
C ASP A 108 -11.92 -21.33 10.67
N ALA A 109 -11.12 -22.28 11.20
CA ALA A 109 -11.57 -23.26 12.20
C ALA A 109 -11.73 -22.67 13.61
N VAL A 110 -11.39 -21.41 13.83
CA VAL A 110 -11.51 -20.75 15.13
C VAL A 110 -12.98 -20.64 15.56
N GLU A 111 -13.28 -20.97 16.81
CA GLU A 111 -14.57 -20.72 17.43
C GLU A 111 -14.58 -19.31 18.04
N ALA A 112 -15.24 -18.38 17.38
CA ALA A 112 -15.30 -16.96 17.75
C ALA A 112 -16.51 -16.29 17.09
N THR A 113 -16.82 -15.07 17.51
CA THR A 113 -17.82 -14.24 16.83
C THR A 113 -17.37 -13.89 15.39
N PRO A 114 -18.30 -13.60 14.46
CA PRO A 114 -17.93 -13.23 13.09
C PRO A 114 -16.90 -12.11 13.00
N HIS A 115 -17.00 -11.09 13.84
CA HIS A 115 -16.07 -9.98 13.90
C HIS A 115 -14.66 -10.38 14.38
N GLN A 116 -14.59 -11.25 15.40
CA GLN A 116 -13.31 -11.79 15.88
C GLN A 116 -12.65 -12.69 14.82
N LYS A 117 -13.44 -13.52 14.11
CA LYS A 117 -12.93 -14.34 13.00
C LYS A 117 -12.30 -13.47 11.91
N GLN A 118 -12.95 -12.38 11.51
CA GLN A 118 -12.40 -11.45 10.53
C GLN A 118 -11.06 -10.82 10.98
N LYS A 119 -10.97 -10.42 12.25
CA LYS A 119 -9.71 -9.89 12.82
C LYS A 119 -8.60 -10.95 12.81
N ILE A 120 -8.90 -12.17 13.20
CA ILE A 120 -7.93 -13.27 13.23
C ILE A 120 -7.49 -13.60 11.80
N ALA A 121 -8.42 -13.76 10.86
CA ALA A 121 -8.10 -14.02 9.45
C ALA A 121 -7.22 -12.91 8.85
N PHE A 122 -7.54 -11.65 9.14
CA PHE A 122 -6.71 -10.52 8.71
C PHE A 122 -5.30 -10.59 9.30
N ALA A 123 -5.15 -10.82 10.60
CA ALA A 123 -3.85 -10.92 11.25
C ALA A 123 -3.02 -12.10 10.70
N VAL A 124 -3.65 -13.27 10.47
CA VAL A 124 -3.01 -14.42 9.84
C VAL A 124 -2.58 -14.10 8.42
N GLN A 125 -3.42 -13.42 7.63
CA GLN A 125 -3.06 -12.99 6.28
C GLN A 125 -1.83 -12.07 6.27
N GLN A 126 -1.74 -11.12 7.21
CA GLN A 126 -0.55 -10.25 7.32
C GLN A 126 0.73 -11.06 7.60
N ILE A 127 0.65 -12.09 8.46
CA ILE A 127 1.79 -12.98 8.74
C ILE A 127 2.16 -13.77 7.49
N VAL A 128 1.16 -14.36 6.82
CA VAL A 128 1.36 -15.12 5.57
C VAL A 128 2.05 -14.25 4.53
N ASP A 129 1.56 -13.03 4.29
CA ASP A 129 2.14 -12.14 3.29
C ASP A 129 3.55 -11.69 3.66
N ALA A 130 3.81 -11.40 4.94
CA ALA A 130 5.14 -11.04 5.43
C ALA A 130 6.17 -12.17 5.26
N MET A 131 5.74 -13.42 5.41
CA MET A 131 6.59 -14.62 5.32
C MET A 131 6.80 -15.13 3.90
N SER A 132 6.27 -14.45 2.89
CA SER A 132 6.43 -14.86 1.49
C SER A 132 7.93 -14.96 1.11
N PRO A 133 8.37 -16.07 0.50
CA PRO A 133 9.75 -16.21 0.02
C PRO A 133 10.13 -15.16 -1.03
N ALA A 134 9.17 -14.52 -1.68
CA ALA A 134 9.41 -13.40 -2.58
C ALA A 134 9.94 -12.14 -1.87
N ASN A 135 9.78 -12.02 -0.55
CA ASN A 135 10.22 -10.86 0.21
C ASN A 135 11.70 -10.92 0.63
N PHE A 136 12.36 -12.06 0.46
CA PHE A 136 13.70 -12.27 1.01
C PHE A 136 14.72 -12.59 -0.10
N LEU A 137 15.85 -11.87 -0.10
CA LEU A 137 16.92 -12.09 -1.07
C LEU A 137 17.39 -13.57 -1.12
N ALA A 138 17.45 -14.23 0.04
CA ALA A 138 17.90 -15.62 0.15
C ALA A 138 16.96 -16.63 -0.53
N THR A 139 15.72 -16.29 -0.77
CA THR A 139 14.69 -17.20 -1.30
C THR A 139 14.03 -16.69 -2.59
N ASN A 140 14.24 -15.42 -2.95
CA ASN A 140 13.69 -14.85 -4.17
C ASN A 140 14.68 -15.03 -5.35
N PRO A 141 14.38 -15.90 -6.34
CA PRO A 141 15.29 -16.19 -7.45
C PRO A 141 15.51 -14.97 -8.38
N ASP A 142 14.51 -14.09 -8.56
CA ASP A 142 14.67 -12.87 -9.36
C ASP A 142 15.63 -11.90 -8.69
N ALA A 143 15.52 -11.74 -7.37
CA ALA A 143 16.41 -10.87 -6.60
C ALA A 143 17.85 -11.43 -6.60
N GLN A 144 18.02 -12.75 -6.50
CA GLN A 144 19.33 -13.42 -6.62
C GLN A 144 19.93 -13.24 -8.00
N GLN A 145 19.13 -13.41 -9.03
CA GLN A 145 19.58 -13.20 -10.41
C GLN A 145 20.02 -11.76 -10.63
N THR A 146 19.22 -10.77 -10.19
CA THR A 146 19.57 -9.35 -10.25
C THR A 146 20.86 -9.05 -9.48
N LEU A 147 21.05 -9.65 -8.31
CA LEU A 147 22.27 -9.49 -7.53
C LEU A 147 23.51 -9.96 -8.30
N ILE A 148 23.42 -11.11 -8.99
CA ILE A 148 24.51 -11.69 -9.78
C ILE A 148 24.78 -10.82 -11.02
N GLU A 149 23.74 -10.49 -11.78
CA GLU A 149 23.82 -9.67 -13.01
C GLU A 149 24.43 -8.30 -12.75
N THR A 150 24.06 -7.67 -11.65
CA THR A 150 24.59 -6.35 -11.22
C THR A 150 25.89 -6.45 -10.42
N LYS A 151 26.46 -7.63 -10.26
CA LYS A 151 27.69 -7.87 -9.45
C LYS A 151 27.61 -7.27 -8.05
N GLY A 152 26.43 -7.32 -7.45
CA GLY A 152 26.17 -6.81 -6.10
C GLY A 152 25.74 -5.33 -6.02
N GLU A 153 25.73 -4.59 -7.12
CA GLU A 153 25.36 -3.17 -7.13
C GLU A 153 23.91 -2.94 -6.65
N SER A 154 22.98 -3.81 -7.05
CA SER A 154 21.57 -3.73 -6.61
C SER A 154 21.43 -3.80 -5.08
N LEU A 155 22.19 -4.68 -4.42
CA LEU A 155 22.20 -4.80 -2.97
C LEU A 155 22.82 -3.58 -2.30
N ALA A 156 23.96 -3.10 -2.82
CA ALA A 156 24.63 -1.91 -2.30
C ALA A 156 23.71 -0.68 -2.37
N LYS A 157 23.01 -0.50 -3.50
CA LYS A 157 22.02 0.58 -3.67
C LYS A 157 20.83 0.42 -2.71
N GLY A 158 20.32 -0.80 -2.54
CA GLY A 158 19.25 -1.09 -1.59
C GLY A 158 19.63 -0.73 -0.15
N LEU A 159 20.84 -1.12 0.29
CA LEU A 159 21.36 -0.76 1.62
C LEU A 159 21.54 0.75 1.78
N SER A 160 22.04 1.43 0.76
CA SER A 160 22.18 2.89 0.76
C SER A 160 20.82 3.58 0.91
N ASN A 161 19.81 3.13 0.17
CA ASN A 161 18.45 3.66 0.27
C ASN A 161 17.86 3.42 1.67
N MET A 162 18.04 2.21 2.22
CA MET A 162 17.58 1.87 3.57
C MET A 162 18.21 2.79 4.63
N LEU A 163 19.51 3.04 4.55
CA LEU A 163 20.20 3.95 5.47
C LEU A 163 19.70 5.39 5.34
N ALA A 164 19.47 5.86 4.11
CA ALA A 164 18.90 7.19 3.87
C ALA A 164 17.47 7.31 4.45
N ASP A 165 16.65 6.27 4.31
CA ASP A 165 15.30 6.23 4.87
C ASP A 165 15.32 6.20 6.40
N MET A 166 16.23 5.44 7.01
CA MET A 166 16.43 5.43 8.46
C MET A 166 16.81 6.83 8.98
N GLN A 167 17.67 7.56 8.26
CA GLN A 167 18.05 8.93 8.62
C GLN A 167 16.85 9.91 8.50
N LYS A 168 15.98 9.71 7.50
CA LYS A 168 14.75 10.51 7.32
C LYS A 168 13.64 10.15 8.32
N GLY A 169 13.74 8.99 9.00
CA GLY A 169 12.68 8.44 9.85
C GLY A 169 11.42 7.99 9.10
N ARG A 170 11.50 7.80 7.79
CA ARG A 170 10.39 7.36 6.93
C ARG A 170 10.89 6.61 5.70
N ILE A 171 10.06 5.71 5.18
CA ILE A 171 10.35 4.99 3.93
C ILE A 171 10.05 5.90 2.74
N SER A 172 11.04 6.10 1.87
CA SER A 172 10.89 6.82 0.60
C SER A 172 10.25 5.89 -0.44
N GLN A 173 9.12 6.33 -1.01
CA GLN A 173 8.39 5.56 -2.04
C GLN A 173 8.61 6.11 -3.46
N SER A 174 9.13 7.33 -3.56
CA SER A 174 9.42 8.02 -4.83
C SER A 174 10.65 8.91 -4.68
N ASP A 175 11.27 9.22 -5.79
CA ASP A 175 12.34 10.21 -5.84
C ASP A 175 11.73 11.61 -5.76
N GLU A 176 11.72 12.18 -4.54
CA GLU A 176 11.16 13.51 -4.29
C GLU A 176 11.92 14.62 -5.04
N SER A 177 13.20 14.39 -5.38
CA SER A 177 14.01 15.38 -6.14
C SER A 177 13.61 15.47 -7.60
N ALA A 178 12.87 14.47 -8.12
CA ALA A 178 12.36 14.48 -9.49
C ALA A 178 11.15 15.39 -9.70
N PHE A 179 10.52 15.88 -8.62
CA PHE A 179 9.29 16.65 -8.66
C PHE A 179 9.47 18.06 -8.10
N GLU A 180 9.09 19.07 -8.89
CA GLU A 180 9.16 20.47 -8.52
C GLU A 180 7.83 21.15 -8.87
N VAL A 181 7.15 21.68 -7.85
CA VAL A 181 5.85 22.36 -8.00
C VAL A 181 6.05 23.65 -8.83
N GLY A 182 5.20 23.83 -9.84
CA GLY A 182 5.27 24.93 -10.79
C GLY A 182 6.19 24.65 -11.99
N ARG A 183 6.98 23.58 -11.98
CA ARG A 183 7.87 23.20 -13.08
C ARG A 183 7.40 21.95 -13.82
N ASN A 184 7.19 20.86 -13.12
CA ASN A 184 6.73 19.58 -13.68
C ASN A 184 5.57 18.95 -12.89
N VAL A 185 5.13 19.62 -11.83
CA VAL A 185 3.90 19.34 -11.07
C VAL A 185 3.21 20.69 -10.86
N ALA A 186 1.88 20.74 -10.92
CA ALA A 186 1.10 21.97 -10.81
C ALA A 186 1.52 23.04 -11.82
N THR A 187 1.57 22.66 -13.10
CA THR A 187 2.12 23.51 -14.17
C THR A 187 1.11 24.46 -14.79
N THR A 188 -0.18 24.34 -14.47
CA THR A 188 -1.22 25.23 -14.97
C THR A 188 -1.01 26.64 -14.38
N PRO A 189 -0.88 27.69 -15.22
CA PRO A 189 -0.59 29.04 -14.74
C PRO A 189 -1.70 29.57 -13.84
N GLY A 190 -1.33 30.06 -12.66
CA GLY A 190 -2.27 30.62 -11.68
C GLY A 190 -1.55 31.47 -10.64
N THR A 191 -2.34 32.21 -9.85
CA THR A 191 -1.83 33.11 -8.80
C THR A 191 -2.64 32.94 -7.54
N VAL A 192 -2.01 32.96 -6.37
CA VAL A 192 -2.69 33.02 -5.09
C VAL A 192 -3.36 34.38 -4.95
N VAL A 193 -4.67 34.41 -4.83
CA VAL A 193 -5.49 35.63 -4.75
C VAL A 193 -6.04 35.88 -3.34
N PHE A 194 -5.98 34.88 -2.47
CA PHE A 194 -6.37 34.99 -1.07
C PHE A 194 -5.63 33.95 -0.22
N GLU A 195 -5.40 34.29 1.05
CA GLU A 195 -4.81 33.39 2.04
C GLU A 195 -5.39 33.67 3.41
N ASN A 196 -5.64 32.59 4.17
CA ASN A 196 -5.92 32.66 5.60
C ASN A 196 -5.15 31.55 6.37
N ALA A 197 -5.49 31.32 7.63
CA ALA A 197 -4.82 30.31 8.45
C ALA A 197 -4.99 28.85 7.95
N LEU A 198 -6.04 28.57 7.15
CA LEU A 198 -6.42 27.23 6.70
C LEU A 198 -6.06 26.92 5.25
N PHE A 199 -6.10 27.92 4.37
CA PHE A 199 -5.90 27.68 2.94
C PHE A 199 -5.38 28.89 2.19
N GLN A 200 -4.82 28.66 1.01
CA GLN A 200 -4.60 29.63 -0.06
C GLN A 200 -5.61 29.36 -1.17
N LEU A 201 -6.15 30.41 -1.78
CA LEU A 201 -7.01 30.31 -2.94
C LEU A 201 -6.22 30.68 -4.19
N ILE A 202 -6.12 29.77 -5.14
CA ILE A 202 -5.43 29.94 -6.41
C ILE A 202 -6.46 30.26 -7.48
N GLN A 203 -6.31 31.38 -8.17
CA GLN A 203 -7.05 31.68 -9.40
C GLN A 203 -6.17 31.37 -10.60
N TYR A 204 -6.67 30.55 -11.53
CA TYR A 204 -5.96 30.17 -12.72
C TYR A 204 -6.17 31.16 -13.86
N THR A 205 -5.12 31.36 -14.66
CA THR A 205 -5.13 32.26 -15.81
C THR A 205 -6.03 31.67 -16.90
N PRO A 206 -7.01 32.41 -17.43
CA PRO A 206 -7.85 31.95 -18.52
C PRO A 206 -7.05 31.52 -19.76
N ALA A 207 -7.41 30.41 -20.38
CA ALA A 207 -6.81 29.94 -21.62
C ALA A 207 -7.63 30.32 -22.87
N THR A 208 -8.80 30.91 -22.67
CA THR A 208 -9.76 31.29 -23.74
C THR A 208 -9.97 32.81 -23.75
N ALA A 209 -10.33 33.36 -24.90
CA ALA A 209 -10.58 34.80 -25.07
C ALA A 209 -11.76 35.31 -24.24
N THR A 210 -12.73 34.46 -23.96
CA THR A 210 -13.89 34.71 -23.12
C THR A 210 -14.09 33.55 -22.17
N VAL A 211 -14.66 33.79 -21.01
CA VAL A 211 -14.94 32.78 -20.00
C VAL A 211 -16.41 32.72 -19.66
N HIS A 212 -16.86 31.60 -19.12
CA HIS A 212 -18.22 31.45 -18.62
C HIS A 212 -18.48 32.43 -17.46
N GLN A 213 -19.71 32.92 -17.38
CA GLN A 213 -20.10 33.89 -16.37
C GLN A 213 -19.93 33.35 -14.94
N ARG A 214 -20.31 32.08 -14.71
CA ARG A 214 -20.17 31.46 -13.39
C ARG A 214 -18.78 30.88 -13.19
N PRO A 215 -18.02 31.32 -12.18
CA PRO A 215 -16.74 30.71 -11.86
C PRO A 215 -16.92 29.30 -11.31
N LEU A 216 -15.86 28.52 -11.39
CA LEU A 216 -15.75 27.18 -10.82
C LEU A 216 -14.79 27.20 -9.64
N LEU A 217 -15.30 26.88 -8.44
CA LEU A 217 -14.49 26.65 -7.25
C LEU A 217 -14.25 25.15 -7.08
N MET A 218 -12.96 24.74 -7.10
CA MET A 218 -12.53 23.38 -6.84
C MET A 218 -12.03 23.23 -5.41
N VAL A 219 -12.58 22.24 -4.69
CA VAL A 219 -12.25 21.93 -3.30
C VAL A 219 -11.67 20.52 -3.22
N PRO A 220 -10.34 20.38 -3.17
CA PRO A 220 -9.68 19.09 -2.99
C PRO A 220 -9.81 18.63 -1.53
N PRO A 221 -9.49 17.35 -1.22
CA PRO A 221 -9.43 16.88 0.15
C PRO A 221 -8.41 17.67 0.97
N CYS A 222 -8.73 18.03 2.20
CA CYS A 222 -7.82 18.71 3.12
C CYS A 222 -6.61 17.85 3.54
N ILE A 223 -6.65 16.55 3.27
CA ILE A 223 -5.58 15.58 3.52
C ILE A 223 -4.62 15.40 2.33
N ASN A 224 -4.88 16.06 1.20
CA ASN A 224 -4.08 15.94 -0.03
C ASN A 224 -3.47 17.30 -0.41
N LYS A 225 -2.42 17.24 -1.22
CA LYS A 225 -1.90 18.44 -1.89
C LYS A 225 -2.88 18.91 -2.96
N PHE A 226 -3.02 20.23 -3.14
CA PHE A 226 -3.92 20.83 -4.14
C PHE A 226 -3.69 20.28 -5.56
N TYR A 227 -2.43 20.01 -5.91
CA TYR A 227 -2.01 19.57 -7.23
C TYR A 227 -2.39 18.11 -7.55
N ILE A 228 -3.11 17.40 -6.67
CA ILE A 228 -3.74 16.13 -7.06
C ILE A 228 -4.70 16.31 -8.25
N LEU A 229 -5.23 17.51 -8.43
CA LEU A 229 -6.08 17.90 -9.56
C LEU A 229 -5.30 18.58 -10.70
N ASP A 230 -3.98 18.78 -10.55
CA ASP A 230 -3.10 19.46 -11.51
C ASP A 230 -1.70 18.82 -11.49
N LEU A 231 -1.60 17.52 -11.81
CA LEU A 231 -0.34 16.77 -11.71
C LEU A 231 0.63 17.17 -12.82
N GLN A 232 0.25 17.01 -14.06
CA GLN A 232 1.03 17.35 -15.26
C GLN A 232 0.07 17.72 -16.40
N PRO A 233 0.56 18.33 -17.51
CA PRO A 233 -0.32 18.83 -18.57
C PRO A 233 -1.34 17.82 -19.10
N GLU A 234 -0.97 16.54 -19.21
CA GLU A 234 -1.81 15.46 -19.71
C GLU A 234 -2.77 14.91 -18.65
N ASN A 235 -2.48 15.15 -17.36
CA ASN A 235 -3.24 14.67 -16.21
C ASN A 235 -3.63 15.84 -15.29
N SER A 236 -4.20 16.89 -15.85
CA SER A 236 -4.68 18.05 -15.10
C SER A 236 -6.17 18.30 -15.36
N LEU A 237 -7.00 18.07 -14.34
CA LEU A 237 -8.40 18.46 -14.37
C LEU A 237 -8.56 19.99 -14.36
N VAL A 238 -7.67 20.68 -13.68
CA VAL A 238 -7.62 22.16 -13.62
C VAL A 238 -7.39 22.71 -15.01
N ARG A 239 -6.34 22.26 -15.70
CA ARG A 239 -6.03 22.67 -17.07
C ARG A 239 -7.18 22.41 -18.01
N TYR A 240 -7.76 21.22 -17.96
CA TYR A 240 -8.93 20.89 -18.77
C TYR A 240 -10.08 21.88 -18.53
N ALA A 241 -10.41 22.18 -17.27
CA ALA A 241 -11.50 23.10 -16.94
C ALA A 241 -11.22 24.54 -17.45
N VAL A 242 -9.98 25.01 -17.33
CA VAL A 242 -9.57 26.32 -17.85
C VAL A 242 -9.65 26.37 -19.38
N GLU A 243 -9.19 25.32 -20.07
CA GLU A 243 -9.27 25.19 -21.53
C GLU A 243 -10.74 25.11 -22.04
N GLN A 244 -11.69 24.65 -21.19
CA GLN A 244 -13.13 24.69 -21.50
C GLN A 244 -13.78 26.05 -21.18
N GLY A 245 -12.99 27.09 -20.91
CA GLY A 245 -13.51 28.45 -20.70
C GLY A 245 -14.05 28.74 -19.31
N ASN A 246 -13.71 27.93 -18.31
CA ASN A 246 -14.07 28.25 -16.93
C ASN A 246 -13.05 29.19 -16.28
N THR A 247 -13.54 30.16 -15.50
CA THR A 247 -12.71 30.86 -14.51
C THR A 247 -12.58 29.90 -13.31
N VAL A 248 -11.40 29.32 -13.15
CA VAL A 248 -11.17 28.28 -12.13
C VAL A 248 -10.48 28.85 -10.91
N PHE A 249 -11.02 28.56 -9.74
CA PHE A 249 -10.41 28.77 -8.44
C PHE A 249 -10.19 27.41 -7.77
N LEU A 250 -9.05 27.22 -7.11
CA LEU A 250 -8.70 25.98 -6.42
C LEU A 250 -8.20 26.30 -5.02
N MET A 251 -8.74 25.59 -4.03
CA MET A 251 -8.25 25.70 -2.65
C MET A 251 -6.99 24.87 -2.46
N SER A 252 -5.95 25.49 -1.92
CA SER A 252 -4.74 24.81 -1.44
C SER A 252 -4.77 24.80 0.08
N TRP A 253 -5.16 23.67 0.67
CA TRP A 253 -5.21 23.52 2.12
C TRP A 253 -3.82 23.58 2.74
N ARG A 254 -3.70 24.25 3.89
CA ARG A 254 -2.50 24.17 4.72
C ARG A 254 -2.31 22.74 5.23
N ASN A 255 -1.08 22.24 5.19
CA ASN A 255 -0.78 20.94 5.79
C ASN A 255 -0.96 21.02 7.31
N PRO A 256 -1.77 20.11 7.91
CA PRO A 256 -1.97 20.11 9.34
C PRO A 256 -0.67 19.90 10.11
N ASP A 257 -0.49 20.68 11.16
CA ASP A 257 0.58 20.53 12.15
C ASP A 257 0.00 20.65 13.57
N MET A 258 0.84 20.54 14.59
CA MET A 258 0.41 20.59 15.99
C MET A 258 -0.26 21.91 16.36
N SER A 259 0.00 23.00 15.67
CA SER A 259 -0.68 24.28 15.90
C SER A 259 -2.17 24.26 15.52
N MET A 260 -2.56 23.30 14.68
CA MET A 260 -3.93 23.15 14.18
C MET A 260 -4.75 22.09 14.93
N GLN A 261 -4.22 21.48 15.99
CA GLN A 261 -4.88 20.40 16.75
C GLN A 261 -6.24 20.77 17.36
N HIS A 262 -6.51 22.07 17.52
CA HIS A 262 -7.76 22.58 18.06
C HIS A 262 -8.84 22.79 17.01
N LEU A 263 -8.50 22.71 15.70
CA LEU A 263 -9.44 22.93 14.62
C LEU A 263 -10.41 21.75 14.50
N THR A 264 -11.66 22.10 14.28
CA THR A 264 -12.79 21.17 14.15
C THR A 264 -13.27 21.09 12.70
N TRP A 265 -14.23 20.22 12.44
CA TRP A 265 -14.91 20.16 11.16
C TRP A 265 -15.59 21.48 10.79
N ASP A 266 -16.20 22.14 11.78
CA ASP A 266 -16.89 23.42 11.57
C ASP A 266 -15.93 24.51 11.11
N ASP A 267 -14.69 24.53 11.64
CA ASP A 267 -13.67 25.48 11.19
C ASP A 267 -13.31 25.28 9.69
N TYR A 268 -13.19 24.02 9.23
CA TYR A 268 -12.96 23.71 7.83
C TYR A 268 -14.13 24.10 6.92
N VAL A 269 -15.37 24.04 7.42
CA VAL A 269 -16.56 24.48 6.73
C VAL A 269 -16.63 26.01 6.67
N GLU A 270 -16.59 26.68 7.84
CA GLU A 270 -16.80 28.14 7.95
C GLU A 270 -15.62 28.94 7.42
N GLN A 271 -14.41 28.72 8.00
CA GLN A 271 -13.20 29.48 7.66
C GLN A 271 -12.53 28.93 6.39
N GLY A 272 -12.90 27.73 5.95
CA GLY A 272 -12.45 27.13 4.70
C GLY A 272 -13.40 27.41 3.56
N VAL A 273 -14.38 26.52 3.33
CA VAL A 273 -15.19 26.51 2.11
C VAL A 273 -16.11 27.72 2.01
N ILE A 274 -16.81 28.11 3.09
CA ILE A 274 -17.72 29.27 3.07
C ILE A 274 -16.94 30.55 2.80
N GLU A 275 -15.78 30.70 3.41
CA GLU A 275 -14.90 31.85 3.14
C GLU A 275 -14.37 31.86 1.70
N ALA A 276 -13.99 30.70 1.15
CA ALA A 276 -13.58 30.61 -0.26
C ALA A 276 -14.72 30.99 -1.21
N ILE A 277 -15.98 30.60 -0.91
CA ILE A 277 -17.16 31.00 -1.69
C ILE A 277 -17.28 32.54 -1.70
N ARG A 278 -17.20 33.20 -0.56
CA ARG A 278 -17.30 34.67 -0.43
C ARG A 278 -16.22 35.35 -1.25
N VAL A 279 -14.97 34.91 -1.12
CA VAL A 279 -13.84 35.50 -1.87
C VAL A 279 -14.01 35.30 -3.38
N VAL A 280 -14.48 34.15 -3.84
CA VAL A 280 -14.75 33.91 -5.28
C VAL A 280 -15.87 34.80 -5.77
N GLN A 281 -16.93 35.02 -5.01
CA GLN A 281 -18.03 35.94 -5.34
C GLN A 281 -17.54 37.38 -5.44
N ASP A 282 -16.73 37.84 -4.48
CA ASP A 282 -16.16 39.19 -4.45
C ASP A 282 -15.24 39.45 -5.67
N ILE A 283 -14.34 38.51 -5.97
CA ILE A 283 -13.41 38.65 -7.10
C ILE A 283 -14.14 38.60 -8.45
N SER A 284 -15.10 37.71 -8.59
CA SER A 284 -15.80 37.52 -9.86
C SER A 284 -16.96 38.48 -10.08
N GLY A 285 -17.47 39.13 -9.03
CA GLY A 285 -18.67 39.95 -9.07
C GLY A 285 -19.93 39.14 -9.34
N GLN A 286 -19.90 37.81 -9.11
CA GLN A 286 -21.03 36.92 -9.38
C GLN A 286 -21.65 36.44 -8.07
N ASP A 287 -22.97 36.44 -7.99
CA ASP A 287 -23.74 35.92 -6.83
C ASP A 287 -23.82 34.38 -6.81
N LYS A 288 -23.46 33.71 -7.92
CA LYS A 288 -23.52 32.25 -8.07
C LYS A 288 -22.23 31.73 -8.67
N LEU A 289 -21.77 30.58 -8.14
CA LEU A 289 -20.63 29.85 -8.64
C LEU A 289 -20.95 28.35 -8.76
N ASN A 290 -20.19 27.65 -9.58
CA ASN A 290 -20.22 26.20 -9.62
C ASN A 290 -19.16 25.67 -8.64
N MET A 291 -19.45 24.54 -7.99
CA MET A 291 -18.49 23.91 -7.08
C MET A 291 -18.18 22.48 -7.54
N PHE A 292 -16.92 22.13 -7.39
CA PHE A 292 -16.43 20.76 -7.60
C PHE A 292 -15.68 20.32 -6.32
N GLY A 293 -16.25 19.34 -5.62
CA GLY A 293 -15.60 18.72 -4.45
C GLY A 293 -15.05 17.34 -4.81
N PHE A 294 -13.79 17.08 -4.48
CA PHE A 294 -13.14 15.81 -4.72
C PHE A 294 -12.88 15.08 -3.39
N GLY A 295 -13.34 13.81 -3.28
CA GLY A 295 -13.20 13.02 -2.05
C GLY A 295 -13.78 13.73 -0.83
N VAL A 296 -12.99 13.87 0.25
CA VAL A 296 -13.40 14.62 1.47
C VAL A 296 -13.76 16.07 1.15
N GLY A 297 -13.15 16.68 0.13
CA GLY A 297 -13.55 18.01 -0.34
C GLY A 297 -15.02 18.07 -0.74
N GLY A 298 -15.55 17.01 -1.36
CA GLY A 298 -16.99 16.88 -1.67
C GLY A 298 -17.86 16.83 -0.41
N THR A 299 -17.40 16.16 0.63
CA THR A 299 -18.10 16.10 1.93
C THR A 299 -18.15 17.48 2.59
N ILE A 300 -17.01 18.21 2.62
CA ILE A 300 -16.95 19.57 3.19
C ILE A 300 -17.87 20.53 2.41
N VAL A 301 -17.81 20.46 1.05
CA VAL A 301 -18.70 21.25 0.19
C VAL A 301 -20.17 20.96 0.46
N SER A 302 -20.55 19.69 0.57
CA SER A 302 -21.95 19.31 0.86
C SER A 302 -22.38 19.84 2.21
N THR A 303 -21.52 19.79 3.22
CA THR A 303 -21.81 20.34 4.56
C THR A 303 -21.95 21.87 4.52
N ALA A 304 -21.12 22.57 3.73
CA ALA A 304 -21.18 24.02 3.60
C ALA A 304 -22.45 24.53 2.88
N LEU A 305 -23.14 23.67 2.12
CA LEU A 305 -24.37 24.00 1.37
C LEU A 305 -25.66 23.62 2.12
N CYS A 306 -25.56 22.92 3.26
CA CYS A 306 -26.70 22.58 4.11
C CYS A 306 -26.98 23.67 5.14
#